data_9c70f86c26836f70e4b9b82fa3e3098e
#
_entry.id   9c70f86c26836f70e4b9b82fa3e3098e
#
_cell.length_a   1.000
_cell.length_b   1.000
_cell.length_c   1.000
_cell.angle_alpha   90.00
_cell.angle_beta   90.00
_cell.angle_gamma   90.00
#
_symmetry.space_group_name_H-M   'P 1'
#
loop_
_entity.id
_entity.type
_entity.pdbx_description
1 polymer ?
#
loop_
_entity_poly.entity_id
_entity_poly.type
_entity_poly.pdbx_seq_one_letter_code
_entity_poly.pdbx_strand_id
1 'polypeptide(L)'
;MNTIMKKLFIIAAIALLGGMMTACSSSEDEFDVEQVEPALRPLLGYWQYTGPTYDSQVGYIFKSSGEVVRWSIDHSADGSEYKERHFGTYGIDDEQHYYLKGDSKENMTEGAYYYITEFSPDSMTIYCPGSTEIIDYRKYKKLSSRP
;
A
#
# COMPACT_ATOMS: atom_id res chain seq x y z
N MET A 1 47.94 -30.67 -13.17
CA MET A 1 46.50 -30.34 -13.09
C MET A 1 46.29 -29.04 -13.82
N ASN A 2 45.56 -29.06 -14.92
CA ASN A 2 45.46 -27.94 -15.85
C ASN A 2 44.68 -26.79 -15.24
N THR A 3 45.18 -25.59 -15.41
CA THR A 3 44.56 -24.31 -14.92
C THR A 3 43.10 -24.12 -15.40
N ILE A 4 42.75 -24.78 -16.49
CA ILE A 4 41.39 -24.77 -17.07
C ILE A 4 40.40 -25.53 -16.18
N MET A 5 40.82 -26.66 -15.58
CA MET A 5 39.94 -27.41 -14.67
C MET A 5 39.65 -26.68 -13.37
N LYS A 6 40.61 -25.90 -12.86
CA LYS A 6 40.36 -25.07 -11.67
C LYS A 6 39.34 -23.97 -11.91
N LYS A 7 39.33 -23.40 -13.12
CA LYS A 7 38.32 -22.34 -13.48
C LYS A 7 36.93 -22.94 -13.69
N LEU A 8 36.82 -24.16 -14.18
CA LEU A 8 35.52 -24.85 -14.33
C LEU A 8 34.88 -25.17 -12.97
N PHE A 9 35.69 -25.57 -11.98
CA PHE A 9 35.17 -25.86 -10.64
C PHE A 9 34.67 -24.62 -9.91
N ILE A 10 35.29 -23.47 -10.12
CA ILE A 10 34.87 -22.21 -9.52
C ILE A 10 33.55 -21.72 -10.10
N ILE A 11 33.36 -21.89 -11.42
CA ILE A 11 32.11 -21.52 -12.11
C ILE A 11 30.93 -22.40 -11.67
N ALA A 12 31.20 -23.71 -11.48
CA ALA A 12 30.18 -24.64 -10.98
C ALA A 12 29.76 -24.36 -9.53
N ALA A 13 30.69 -23.91 -8.67
CA ALA A 13 30.39 -23.55 -7.29
C ALA A 13 29.53 -22.25 -7.16
N ILE A 14 29.72 -21.29 -8.08
CA ILE A 14 28.92 -20.07 -8.10
C ILE A 14 27.50 -20.34 -8.61
N ALA A 15 27.32 -21.26 -9.53
CA ALA A 15 25.99 -21.64 -10.03
C ALA A 15 25.15 -22.40 -8.98
N LEU A 16 25.78 -23.07 -8.01
CA LEU A 16 25.08 -23.77 -6.93
C LEU A 16 24.67 -22.85 -5.76
N LEU A 17 25.31 -21.69 -5.62
CA LEU A 17 24.94 -20.69 -4.61
C LEU A 17 23.85 -19.72 -5.08
N GLY A 18 23.58 -19.66 -6.38
CA GLY A 18 22.51 -18.82 -6.97
C GLY A 18 21.12 -19.44 -6.94
N GLY A 19 20.97 -20.69 -6.50
CA GLY A 19 19.71 -21.44 -6.59
C GLY A 19 18.87 -21.49 -5.32
N MET A 20 19.23 -20.79 -4.26
CA MET A 20 18.43 -20.71 -3.02
C MET A 20 17.96 -19.27 -2.71
N MET A 21 17.54 -18.56 -3.72
CA MET A 21 16.58 -17.49 -3.52
C MET A 21 15.19 -18.14 -3.50
N THR A 22 14.89 -18.86 -2.44
CA THR A 22 13.50 -19.17 -2.12
C THR A 22 12.78 -17.85 -2.03
N ALA A 23 11.78 -17.69 -2.89
CA ALA A 23 10.84 -16.58 -2.84
C ALA A 23 10.38 -16.38 -1.39
N CYS A 24 10.96 -15.42 -0.69
CA CYS A 24 10.39 -14.92 0.53
C CYS A 24 9.02 -14.35 0.20
N SER A 25 8.03 -14.73 0.99
CA SER A 25 6.66 -14.33 0.87
C SER A 25 6.52 -12.83 0.61
N SER A 26 5.68 -12.48 -0.31
CA SER A 26 5.35 -11.17 -0.88
C SER A 26 5.02 -10.02 0.10
N SER A 27 5.06 -10.22 1.41
CA SER A 27 4.73 -9.21 2.41
C SER A 27 5.87 -8.24 2.74
N GLU A 28 7.13 -8.63 2.56
CA GLU A 28 8.28 -7.76 2.83
C GLU A 28 8.50 -6.74 1.71
N ASP A 29 8.22 -7.12 0.45
CA ASP A 29 8.37 -6.24 -0.71
C ASP A 29 7.24 -5.20 -0.80
N GLU A 30 6.12 -5.41 -0.12
CA GLU A 30 4.96 -4.52 -0.16
C GLU A 30 5.25 -3.14 0.48
N PHE A 31 6.15 -3.09 1.47
CA PHE A 31 6.51 -1.88 2.21
C PHE A 31 8.03 -1.62 2.23
N ASP A 32 8.70 -1.88 1.12
CA ASP A 32 10.12 -1.57 0.96
C ASP A 32 10.35 -0.05 0.95
N VAL A 33 10.79 0.48 2.08
CA VAL A 33 11.02 1.92 2.27
C VAL A 33 12.14 2.47 1.39
N GLU A 34 13.09 1.63 0.96
CA GLU A 34 14.19 2.06 0.10
C GLU A 34 13.73 2.42 -1.32
N GLN A 35 12.63 1.83 -1.78
CA GLN A 35 12.03 2.09 -3.08
C GLN A 35 11.18 3.36 -3.12
N VAL A 36 10.92 3.97 -1.97
CA VAL A 36 9.99 5.09 -1.84
C VAL A 36 10.72 6.38 -1.54
N GLU A 37 10.35 7.45 -2.22
CA GLU A 37 10.81 8.78 -1.91
C GLU A 37 10.67 9.09 -0.40
N PRO A 38 11.72 9.62 0.26
CA PRO A 38 11.72 9.83 1.71
C PRO A 38 10.48 10.56 2.24
N ALA A 39 9.98 11.55 1.49
CA ALA A 39 8.79 12.32 1.85
C ALA A 39 7.50 11.47 1.92
N LEU A 40 7.43 10.38 1.15
CA LEU A 40 6.26 9.51 1.07
C LEU A 40 6.32 8.30 2.03
N ARG A 41 7.49 7.99 2.57
CA ARG A 41 7.70 6.83 3.47
C ARG A 41 6.75 6.80 4.67
N PRO A 42 6.41 7.93 5.31
CA PRO A 42 5.49 7.92 6.45
C PRO A 42 4.08 7.43 6.10
N LEU A 43 3.66 7.50 4.82
CA LEU A 43 2.36 7.02 4.36
C LEU A 43 2.30 5.50 4.27
N LEU A 44 3.43 4.80 4.04
CA LEU A 44 3.46 3.35 3.82
C LEU A 44 2.77 2.58 4.94
N GLY A 45 2.02 1.57 4.58
CA GLY A 45 1.39 0.65 5.51
C GLY A 45 -0.14 0.63 5.44
N TYR A 46 -0.73 0.06 6.47
CA TYR A 46 -2.17 -0.14 6.61
C TYR A 46 -2.79 1.02 7.40
N TRP A 47 -3.89 1.55 6.87
CA TRP A 47 -4.65 2.63 7.49
C TRP A 47 -6.11 2.25 7.59
N GLN A 48 -6.70 2.41 8.77
CA GLN A 48 -8.10 2.09 9.03
C GLN A 48 -8.92 3.35 9.22
N TYR A 49 -10.04 3.43 8.54
CA TYR A 49 -11.06 4.46 8.77
C TYR A 49 -11.61 4.37 10.19
N THR A 50 -11.70 5.50 10.88
CA THR A 50 -12.12 5.58 12.29
C THR A 50 -13.54 6.11 12.49
N GLY A 51 -14.20 6.51 11.39
CA GLY A 51 -15.58 6.97 11.44
C GLY A 51 -16.59 5.83 11.57
N PRO A 52 -17.88 6.16 11.64
CA PRO A 52 -18.94 5.17 11.75
C PRO A 52 -19.01 4.31 10.50
N THR A 53 -19.03 3.00 10.69
CA THR A 53 -19.27 2.02 9.65
C THR A 53 -20.34 1.06 10.15
N TYR A 54 -21.23 0.64 9.24
CA TYR A 54 -22.16 -0.46 9.52
C TYR A 54 -21.37 -1.75 9.35
N ASP A 55 -21.43 -2.69 10.21
CA ASP A 55 -20.93 -4.07 10.14
C ASP A 55 -19.69 -4.34 9.25
N SER A 56 -18.84 -3.32 9.02
CA SER A 56 -17.64 -3.44 8.21
C SER A 56 -16.49 -2.60 8.76
N GLN A 57 -15.27 -3.03 8.53
CA GLN A 57 -14.08 -2.22 8.69
C GLN A 57 -13.51 -1.93 7.31
N VAL A 58 -13.03 -0.72 7.10
CA VAL A 58 -12.48 -0.30 5.81
C VAL A 58 -11.24 0.53 6.00
N GLY A 59 -10.38 0.55 4.97
CA GLY A 59 -9.20 1.36 5.00
C GLY A 59 -8.42 1.36 3.70
N TYR A 60 -7.19 1.86 3.78
CA TYR A 60 -6.26 1.92 2.67
C TYR A 60 -4.94 1.23 3.01
N ILE A 61 -4.29 0.71 1.98
CA ILE A 61 -2.92 0.22 2.01
C ILE A 61 -2.12 1.09 1.05
N PHE A 62 -1.06 1.74 1.55
CA PHE A 62 -0.11 2.49 0.74
C PHE A 62 1.12 1.62 0.53
N LYS A 63 1.32 1.13 -0.69
CA LYS A 63 2.40 0.22 -1.05
C LYS A 63 3.64 0.96 -1.56
N SER A 64 4.81 0.38 -1.40
CA SER A 64 6.07 0.95 -1.92
C SER A 64 6.10 1.08 -3.44
N SER A 65 5.27 0.34 -4.16
CA SER A 65 5.08 0.48 -5.60
C SER A 65 4.41 1.79 -6.05
N GLY A 66 3.89 2.58 -5.10
CA GLY A 66 3.06 3.77 -5.39
C GLY A 66 1.57 3.46 -5.53
N GLU A 67 1.20 2.19 -5.39
CA GLU A 67 -0.20 1.76 -5.43
C GLU A 67 -0.91 2.06 -4.11
N VAL A 68 -2.17 2.45 -4.21
CA VAL A 68 -3.12 2.46 -3.10
C VAL A 68 -4.15 1.37 -3.32
N VAL A 69 -4.33 0.53 -2.31
CA VAL A 69 -5.35 -0.51 -2.28
C VAL A 69 -6.36 -0.16 -1.21
N ARG A 70 -7.63 -0.30 -1.52
CA ARG A 70 -8.70 -0.24 -0.52
C ARG A 70 -8.94 -1.65 0.03
N TRP A 71 -8.96 -1.77 1.34
CA TRP A 71 -9.34 -3.03 2.00
C TRP A 71 -10.65 -2.88 2.76
N SER A 72 -11.36 -3.98 2.92
CA SER A 72 -12.53 -4.08 3.78
C SER A 72 -12.58 -5.42 4.48
N ILE A 73 -13.16 -5.42 5.69
CA ILE A 73 -13.59 -6.62 6.39
C ILE A 73 -15.09 -6.49 6.57
N ASP A 74 -15.84 -7.32 5.88
CA ASP A 74 -17.28 -7.38 6.00
C ASP A 74 -17.65 -8.43 7.05
N HIS A 75 -18.37 -8.02 8.09
CA HIS A 75 -18.86 -8.90 9.13
C HIS A 75 -20.29 -9.35 8.80
N SER A 76 -20.50 -10.64 8.69
CA SER A 76 -21.80 -11.24 8.45
C SER A 76 -22.09 -12.30 9.53
N ALA A 77 -23.33 -12.79 9.56
CA ALA A 77 -23.73 -13.89 10.46
C ALA A 77 -22.90 -15.17 10.23
N ASP A 78 -22.37 -15.36 9.02
CA ASP A 78 -21.62 -16.53 8.60
C ASP A 78 -20.09 -16.37 8.79
N GLY A 79 -19.62 -15.20 9.28
CA GLY A 79 -18.21 -14.91 9.52
C GLY A 79 -17.75 -13.57 8.94
N SER A 80 -16.44 -13.38 8.95
CA SER A 80 -15.81 -12.15 8.44
C SER A 80 -15.07 -12.46 7.15
N GLU A 81 -15.23 -11.60 6.15
CA GLU A 81 -14.56 -11.71 4.86
C GLU A 81 -13.66 -10.51 4.62
N TYR A 82 -12.36 -10.75 4.42
CA TYR A 82 -11.37 -9.74 4.05
C TYR A 82 -11.29 -9.62 2.53
N LYS A 83 -11.36 -8.39 2.03
CA LYS A 83 -11.28 -8.07 0.61
C LYS A 83 -10.29 -6.95 0.37
N GLU A 84 -9.57 -7.05 -0.73
CA GLU A 84 -8.74 -5.97 -1.26
C GLU A 84 -9.21 -5.59 -2.67
N ARG A 85 -9.18 -4.30 -2.95
CA ARG A 85 -9.52 -3.77 -4.27
C ARG A 85 -8.56 -2.63 -4.61
N HIS A 86 -7.99 -2.67 -5.79
CA HIS A 86 -7.18 -1.57 -6.31
C HIS A 86 -7.98 -0.26 -6.26
N PHE A 87 -7.36 0.79 -5.75
CA PHE A 87 -7.96 2.13 -5.70
C PHE A 87 -7.29 3.07 -6.70
N GLY A 88 -5.97 3.14 -6.70
CA GLY A 88 -5.21 4.05 -7.55
C GLY A 88 -3.77 4.20 -7.10
N THR A 89 -3.30 5.41 -7.12
CA THR A 89 -1.93 5.79 -6.76
C THR A 89 -1.92 6.89 -5.70
N TYR A 90 -0.76 7.13 -5.11
CA TYR A 90 -0.55 8.24 -4.18
C TYR A 90 0.75 8.97 -4.52
N GLY A 91 0.87 10.18 -3.99
CA GLY A 91 2.05 10.99 -4.22
C GLY A 91 2.03 12.27 -3.40
N ILE A 92 2.94 13.16 -3.75
CA ILE A 92 3.05 14.51 -3.25
C ILE A 92 3.03 15.47 -4.43
N ASP A 93 2.29 16.56 -4.33
CA ASP A 93 2.21 17.56 -5.40
C ASP A 93 3.32 18.62 -5.27
N ASP A 94 3.37 19.56 -6.21
CA ASP A 94 4.37 20.64 -6.23
C ASP A 94 4.24 21.60 -5.03
N GLU A 95 3.08 21.63 -4.39
CA GLU A 95 2.81 22.43 -3.19
C GLU A 95 3.07 21.64 -1.90
N GLN A 96 3.63 20.44 -2.01
CA GLN A 96 3.95 19.52 -0.90
C GLN A 96 2.71 18.96 -0.18
N HIS A 97 1.58 18.85 -0.87
CA HIS A 97 0.39 18.17 -0.37
C HIS A 97 0.40 16.70 -0.76
N TYR A 98 0.16 15.82 0.21
CA TYR A 98 -0.08 14.41 -0.07
C TYR A 98 -1.44 14.21 -0.73
N TYR A 99 -1.50 13.34 -1.71
CA TYR A 99 -2.74 13.00 -2.40
C TYR A 99 -2.87 11.50 -2.68
N LEU A 100 -4.13 11.07 -2.85
CA LEU A 100 -4.50 9.82 -3.48
C LEU A 100 -5.22 10.17 -4.79
N LYS A 101 -4.92 9.42 -5.84
CA LYS A 101 -5.60 9.55 -7.13
C LYS A 101 -6.27 8.23 -7.47
N GLY A 102 -7.59 8.22 -7.56
CA GLY A 102 -8.37 7.06 -8.00
C GLY A 102 -8.23 6.84 -9.50
N ASP A 103 -8.04 5.60 -9.92
CA ASP A 103 -7.93 5.21 -11.33
C ASP A 103 -8.87 4.05 -11.72
N SER A 104 -9.68 3.57 -10.79
CA SER A 104 -10.62 2.49 -11.04
C SER A 104 -11.98 3.02 -11.50
N LYS A 105 -12.36 2.68 -12.72
CA LYS A 105 -13.69 2.96 -13.28
C LYS A 105 -14.82 2.29 -12.49
N GLU A 106 -14.56 1.11 -11.95
CA GLU A 106 -15.53 0.35 -11.18
C GLU A 106 -15.96 1.04 -9.87
N ASN A 107 -15.10 1.87 -9.32
CA ASN A 107 -15.35 2.59 -8.07
C ASN A 107 -15.83 4.04 -8.28
N MET A 108 -16.12 4.44 -9.49
CA MET A 108 -16.50 5.83 -9.84
C MET A 108 -15.48 6.89 -9.36
N THR A 109 -14.23 6.49 -9.16
CA THR A 109 -13.16 7.34 -8.61
C THR A 109 -12.09 7.68 -9.65
N GLU A 110 -12.27 7.26 -10.90
CA GLU A 110 -11.29 7.51 -11.97
C GLU A 110 -10.98 9.01 -12.10
N GLY A 111 -9.70 9.35 -11.94
CA GLY A 111 -9.21 10.72 -12.01
C GLY A 111 -9.55 11.61 -10.82
N ALA A 112 -10.26 11.09 -9.80
CA ALA A 112 -10.56 11.85 -8.59
C ALA A 112 -9.31 11.97 -7.71
N TYR A 113 -9.06 13.19 -7.24
CA TYR A 113 -8.02 13.48 -6.27
C TYR A 113 -8.61 13.63 -4.87
N TYR A 114 -7.98 12.96 -3.91
CA TYR A 114 -8.27 13.08 -2.49
C TYR A 114 -7.02 13.59 -1.80
N TYR A 115 -7.12 14.63 -1.00
CA TYR A 115 -5.98 15.25 -0.35
C TYR A 115 -5.89 14.85 1.12
N ILE A 116 -4.69 14.56 1.59
CA ILE A 116 -4.41 14.37 3.01
C ILE A 116 -4.20 15.76 3.62
N THR A 117 -5.14 16.22 4.41
CA THR A 117 -5.17 17.58 4.96
C THR A 117 -4.51 17.67 6.33
N GLU A 118 -4.53 16.60 7.10
CA GLU A 118 -3.87 16.47 8.40
C GLU A 118 -3.11 15.16 8.40
N PHE A 119 -1.86 15.18 8.84
CA PHE A 119 -1.02 14.01 8.87
C PHE A 119 -0.14 13.97 10.12
N SER A 120 -0.09 12.82 10.76
CA SER A 120 0.87 12.44 11.79
C SER A 120 1.32 10.98 11.58
N PRO A 121 2.35 10.49 12.27
CA PRO A 121 2.84 9.12 12.08
C PRO A 121 1.79 8.02 12.28
N ASP A 122 0.74 8.28 13.05
CA ASP A 122 -0.28 7.31 13.44
C ASP A 122 -1.72 7.70 13.04
N SER A 123 -1.91 8.89 12.51
CA SER A 123 -3.24 9.38 12.08
C SER A 123 -3.19 10.27 10.86
N MET A 124 -4.24 10.25 10.06
CA MET A 124 -4.41 11.18 8.94
C MET A 124 -5.88 11.51 8.72
N THR A 125 -6.12 12.69 8.14
CA THR A 125 -7.43 13.10 7.64
C THR A 125 -7.36 13.25 6.13
N ILE A 126 -8.26 12.55 5.42
CA ILE A 126 -8.39 12.64 3.97
C ILE A 126 -9.61 13.47 3.63
N TYR A 127 -9.41 14.50 2.82
CA TYR A 127 -10.47 15.24 2.17
C TYR A 127 -10.97 14.49 0.96
N CYS A 128 -12.22 14.04 1.02
CA CYS A 128 -12.90 13.38 -0.08
C CYS A 128 -13.90 14.37 -0.67
N PRO A 129 -13.67 14.91 -1.87
CA PRO A 129 -14.65 15.76 -2.52
C PRO A 129 -15.88 14.89 -2.85
N GLY A 130 -16.97 15.17 -2.15
CA GLY A 130 -18.23 14.45 -2.37
C GLY A 130 -18.91 14.91 -3.65
N SER A 131 -19.86 14.10 -4.13
CA SER A 131 -20.80 14.51 -5.15
C SER A 131 -21.70 15.62 -4.57
N THR A 132 -21.47 16.85 -4.98
CA THR A 132 -22.33 18.03 -4.93
C THR A 132 -22.75 18.64 -3.58
N GLU A 133 -22.80 17.93 -2.45
CA GLU A 133 -23.37 18.53 -1.24
C GLU A 133 -22.65 18.20 0.08
N ILE A 134 -21.76 17.21 0.14
CA ILE A 134 -21.11 16.81 1.39
C ILE A 134 -19.61 16.77 1.18
N ILE A 135 -18.94 17.75 1.77
CA ILE A 135 -17.49 17.71 1.99
C ILE A 135 -17.25 16.67 3.07
N ASP A 136 -16.59 15.60 2.74
CA ASP A 136 -16.34 14.49 3.66
C ASP A 136 -14.87 14.47 4.07
N TYR A 137 -14.61 14.80 5.33
CA TYR A 137 -13.30 14.66 5.95
C TYR A 137 -13.27 13.35 6.70
N ARG A 138 -12.50 12.38 6.19
CA ARG A 138 -12.39 11.04 6.77
C ARG A 138 -11.12 10.87 7.55
N LYS A 139 -11.25 10.45 8.80
CA LYS A 139 -10.12 10.19 9.68
C LYS A 139 -9.72 8.73 9.63
N TYR A 140 -8.40 8.51 9.61
CA TYR A 140 -7.78 7.20 9.58
C TYR A 140 -6.74 7.09 10.67
N LYS A 141 -6.58 5.89 11.22
CA LYS A 141 -5.47 5.52 12.11
C LYS A 141 -4.56 4.51 11.42
N LYS A 142 -3.26 4.61 11.70
CA LYS A 142 -2.29 3.63 11.22
C LYS A 142 -2.40 2.33 12.03
N LEU A 143 -2.35 1.21 11.33
CA LEU A 143 -2.29 -0.11 11.94
C LEU A 143 -0.85 -0.60 11.98
N SER A 144 -0.50 -1.37 13.02
CA SER A 144 0.82 -2.00 13.17
C SER A 144 1.00 -3.24 12.30
N SER A 145 -0.09 -3.80 11.81
CA SER A 145 -0.10 -5.01 10.98
C SER A 145 -1.32 -5.02 10.05
N ARG A 146 -1.34 -6.00 9.16
CA ARG A 146 -2.51 -6.29 8.31
C ARG A 146 -3.75 -6.52 9.19
N PRO A 147 -4.88 -5.90 8.84
CA PRO A 147 -6.15 -6.06 9.54
C PRO A 147 -6.72 -7.47 9.46
#